data_c04287dd115aa492640ff48831f67ffb
#
_entry.id   c04287dd115aa492640ff48831f67ffb
#
_cell.length_a   1.000
_cell.length_b   1.000
_cell.length_c   1.000
_cell.angle_alpha   90.00
_cell.angle_beta   90.00
_cell.angle_gamma   90.00
#
_symmetry.space_group_name_H-M   'P 1'
#
loop_
_entity.id
_entity.type
_entity.pdbx_description
1 polymer ?
#
loop_
_entity_poly.entity_id
_entity_poly.type
_entity_poly.pdbx_seq_one_letter_code
_entity_poly.pdbx_strand_id
1 'polypeptide(L)'
;MNIHEYQAKELFAQFGVAVPKGVAVTSAAEFEGALAKIDTTGGIMVKSQIHAGGRGKGTFTDGFKGGVKFSPTKEKALENAKAMLGNTLVTAQTGEAGRKVQTIYFTEAANLGKRPDGRDDEYYLAILLDRATSFPVIVASTEGGMEIEHVAHHTPEKIFKVQVDPAVGLQAFQARQIAFSLGFSGDLFKQCVTLVTKLYQFYWEKDCAMVEVNPLLVTKEGKLLALDAKVSFDDNALFRHPDVVALRDLNEEDAKEIEASKFGLSYIALDGNIACLVNGAGLAMSTMDIIQHFGGSPANFLDVGGGATKDQVTAAFKIILGDANVKGILVNIFGGIMDCNVIATGIIEAVKETGLKLPLVVRLEGNNVEAGKATLAASGLTIVSGDSMADAAQKIVKLVNAK
;
A
#
# COMPACT_ATOMS: atom_id res chain seq x y z
N MET A 1 -1.40 -2.77 5.71
CA MET A 1 -0.16 -3.54 5.42
C MET A 1 -0.35 -4.34 4.15
N ASN A 2 0.60 -4.29 3.21
CA ASN A 2 0.60 -5.10 1.99
C ASN A 2 1.48 -6.33 2.17
N ILE A 3 1.22 -7.38 1.36
CA ILE A 3 2.04 -8.58 1.29
C ILE A 3 2.37 -8.93 -0.17
N HIS A 4 3.41 -9.76 -0.37
CA HIS A 4 3.78 -10.25 -1.69
C HIS A 4 2.75 -11.23 -2.27
N GLU A 5 2.72 -11.36 -3.60
CA GLU A 5 1.85 -12.27 -4.32
C GLU A 5 1.97 -13.73 -3.82
N TYR A 6 3.20 -14.21 -3.59
CA TYR A 6 3.40 -15.59 -3.11
C TYR A 6 2.79 -15.82 -1.73
N GLN A 7 2.91 -14.84 -0.81
CA GLN A 7 2.32 -14.90 0.53
C GLN A 7 0.79 -14.87 0.45
N ALA A 8 0.24 -14.02 -0.41
CA ALA A 8 -1.20 -13.96 -0.65
C ALA A 8 -1.74 -15.31 -1.15
N LYS A 9 -1.03 -15.96 -2.09
CA LYS A 9 -1.41 -17.28 -2.61
C LYS A 9 -1.28 -18.40 -1.56
N GLU A 10 -0.28 -18.35 -0.71
CA GLU A 10 -0.16 -19.29 0.41
C GLU A 10 -1.34 -19.17 1.37
N LEU A 11 -1.75 -17.95 1.71
CA LEU A 11 -2.95 -17.72 2.51
C LEU A 11 -4.23 -18.19 1.78
N PHE A 12 -4.37 -17.88 0.50
CA PHE A 12 -5.49 -18.36 -0.30
C PHE A 12 -5.60 -19.89 -0.30
N ALA A 13 -4.47 -20.60 -0.45
CA ALA A 13 -4.43 -22.04 -0.40
C ALA A 13 -4.87 -22.61 0.96
N GLN A 14 -4.50 -21.95 2.07
CA GLN A 14 -4.95 -22.33 3.41
C GLN A 14 -6.48 -22.24 3.56
N PHE A 15 -7.11 -21.26 2.90
CA PHE A 15 -8.58 -21.13 2.84
C PHE A 15 -9.20 -22.02 1.75
N GLY A 16 -8.39 -22.78 1.01
CA GLY A 16 -8.83 -23.71 -0.03
C GLY A 16 -9.25 -23.03 -1.32
N VAL A 17 -8.76 -21.83 -1.62
CA VAL A 17 -8.84 -21.18 -2.92
C VAL A 17 -7.78 -21.79 -3.84
N ALA A 18 -8.16 -22.16 -5.04
CA ALA A 18 -7.25 -22.77 -6.01
C ALA A 18 -6.26 -21.72 -6.55
N VAL A 19 -4.98 -22.01 -6.43
CA VAL A 19 -3.86 -21.19 -6.93
C VAL A 19 -2.84 -22.08 -7.64
N PRO A 20 -2.03 -21.56 -8.58
CA PRO A 20 -0.89 -22.30 -9.12
C PRO A 20 0.10 -22.64 -8.01
N LYS A 21 0.64 -23.85 -8.03
CA LYS A 21 1.74 -24.18 -7.12
C LYS A 21 2.96 -23.34 -7.44
N GLY A 22 3.66 -22.91 -6.41
CA GLY A 22 4.87 -22.11 -6.58
C GLY A 22 5.75 -22.13 -5.35
N VAL A 23 6.99 -21.66 -5.53
CA VAL A 23 8.00 -21.55 -4.48
C VAL A 23 8.69 -20.20 -4.60
N ALA A 24 8.71 -19.44 -3.51
CA ALA A 24 9.44 -18.19 -3.40
C ALA A 24 10.86 -18.47 -2.88
N VAL A 25 11.84 -17.73 -3.40
CA VAL A 25 13.25 -17.88 -3.04
C VAL A 25 13.92 -16.50 -3.00
N THR A 26 14.87 -16.34 -2.10
CA THR A 26 15.60 -15.08 -1.89
C THR A 26 17.08 -15.18 -2.30
N SER A 27 17.54 -16.38 -2.65
CA SER A 27 18.92 -16.65 -3.04
C SER A 27 18.99 -17.49 -4.32
N ALA A 28 19.96 -17.19 -5.18
CA ALA A 28 20.22 -17.99 -6.37
C ALA A 28 20.59 -19.45 -6.07
N ALA A 29 21.13 -19.73 -4.90
CA ALA A 29 21.44 -21.10 -4.45
C ALA A 29 20.19 -21.97 -4.27
N GLU A 30 19.04 -21.37 -4.07
CA GLU A 30 17.75 -22.06 -3.85
C GLU A 30 17.00 -22.37 -5.15
N PHE A 31 17.39 -21.81 -6.30
CA PHE A 31 16.65 -21.87 -7.54
C PHE A 31 16.36 -23.29 -8.01
N GLU A 32 17.39 -24.14 -8.06
CA GLU A 32 17.22 -25.52 -8.52
C GLU A 32 16.31 -26.33 -7.57
N GLY A 33 16.51 -26.15 -6.26
CA GLY A 33 15.66 -26.77 -5.25
C GLY A 33 14.21 -26.34 -5.31
N ALA A 34 13.95 -25.06 -5.67
CA ALA A 34 12.60 -24.55 -5.87
C ALA A 34 11.93 -25.17 -7.10
N LEU A 35 12.66 -25.23 -8.23
CA LEU A 35 12.15 -25.83 -9.47
C LEU A 35 11.90 -27.35 -9.37
N ALA A 36 12.56 -28.03 -8.44
CA ALA A 36 12.28 -29.44 -8.17
C ALA A 36 10.96 -29.68 -7.42
N LYS A 37 10.36 -28.66 -6.82
CA LYS A 37 9.13 -28.76 -6.03
C LYS A 37 7.85 -28.45 -6.81
N ILE A 38 7.96 -27.99 -8.04
CA ILE A 38 6.81 -27.63 -8.91
C ILE A 38 6.80 -28.49 -10.17
N ASP A 39 5.60 -28.65 -10.77
CA ASP A 39 5.51 -29.28 -12.09
C ASP A 39 5.98 -28.30 -13.16
N THR A 40 7.00 -28.71 -13.90
CA THR A 40 7.62 -27.89 -14.96
C THR A 40 7.24 -28.34 -16.38
N THR A 41 6.35 -29.34 -16.53
CA THR A 41 5.97 -29.91 -17.83
C THR A 41 5.23 -28.91 -18.71
N GLY A 42 4.40 -28.02 -18.12
CA GLY A 42 3.70 -26.96 -18.81
C GLY A 42 4.50 -25.67 -18.98
N GLY A 43 5.76 -25.65 -18.54
CA GLY A 43 6.58 -24.44 -18.43
C GLY A 43 6.50 -23.80 -17.04
N ILE A 44 7.28 -22.76 -16.87
CA ILE A 44 7.51 -22.10 -15.56
C ILE A 44 7.26 -20.59 -15.71
N MET A 45 6.50 -20.03 -14.79
CA MET A 45 6.44 -18.57 -14.64
C MET A 45 7.49 -18.13 -13.62
N VAL A 46 8.33 -17.18 -14.00
CA VAL A 46 9.31 -16.53 -13.12
C VAL A 46 8.82 -15.13 -12.83
N LYS A 47 8.54 -14.82 -11.56
CA LYS A 47 7.91 -13.58 -11.16
C LYS A 47 8.74 -12.85 -10.11
N SER A 48 9.18 -11.63 -10.42
CA SER A 48 9.74 -10.71 -9.42
C SER A 48 8.69 -10.37 -8.38
N GLN A 49 9.06 -10.39 -7.10
CA GLN A 49 8.18 -10.02 -6.00
C GLN A 49 8.56 -8.62 -5.51
N ILE A 50 7.71 -7.65 -5.81
CA ILE A 50 7.74 -6.27 -5.32
C ILE A 50 6.30 -5.80 -5.07
N HIS A 51 6.08 -4.85 -4.17
CA HIS A 51 4.76 -4.27 -3.90
C HIS A 51 4.36 -3.23 -4.95
N ALA A 52 4.44 -3.61 -6.23
CA ALA A 52 4.02 -2.77 -7.35
C ALA A 52 3.37 -3.61 -8.45
N GLY A 53 2.36 -3.02 -9.07
CA GLY A 53 1.72 -3.54 -10.28
C GLY A 53 2.55 -3.26 -11.54
N GLY A 54 2.08 -3.83 -12.67
CA GLY A 54 2.72 -3.60 -13.98
C GLY A 54 4.07 -4.30 -14.15
N ARG A 55 4.47 -5.21 -13.26
CA ARG A 55 5.75 -5.95 -13.29
C ARG A 55 6.07 -6.56 -14.64
N GLY A 56 5.07 -7.13 -15.32
CA GLY A 56 5.24 -7.75 -16.64
C GLY A 56 5.70 -6.78 -17.74
N LYS A 57 5.31 -5.50 -17.64
CA LYS A 57 5.68 -4.42 -18.58
C LYS A 57 6.90 -3.59 -18.10
N GLY A 58 7.36 -3.82 -16.87
CA GLY A 58 8.48 -3.09 -16.28
C GLY A 58 9.81 -3.35 -16.99
N THR A 59 10.80 -2.51 -16.70
CA THR A 59 12.16 -2.64 -17.22
C THR A 59 13.14 -2.53 -16.07
N PHE A 60 14.11 -3.42 -16.01
CA PHE A 60 15.17 -3.36 -15.02
C PHE A 60 16.21 -2.29 -15.38
N THR A 61 16.93 -1.79 -14.39
CA THR A 61 17.93 -0.72 -14.59
C THR A 61 19.09 -1.14 -15.49
N ASP A 62 19.35 -2.42 -15.67
CA ASP A 62 20.33 -2.97 -16.64
C ASP A 62 19.77 -3.14 -18.06
N GLY A 63 18.49 -2.80 -18.28
CA GLY A 63 17.80 -2.93 -19.57
C GLY A 63 17.06 -4.26 -19.78
N PHE A 64 17.13 -5.22 -18.84
CA PHE A 64 16.33 -6.44 -18.93
C PHE A 64 14.82 -6.11 -18.82
N LYS A 65 14.01 -6.67 -19.71
CA LYS A 65 12.57 -6.32 -19.83
C LYS A 65 11.67 -7.39 -19.22
N GLY A 66 10.70 -6.93 -18.43
CA GLY A 66 9.64 -7.74 -17.86
C GLY A 66 10.04 -8.45 -16.56
N GLY A 67 9.38 -8.10 -15.46
CA GLY A 67 9.53 -8.76 -14.16
C GLY A 67 8.64 -10.00 -13.98
N VAL A 68 7.89 -10.39 -15.02
CA VAL A 68 7.10 -11.64 -15.08
C VAL A 68 7.40 -12.31 -16.43
N LYS A 69 7.97 -13.50 -16.39
CA LYS A 69 8.44 -14.23 -17.58
C LYS A 69 7.95 -15.66 -17.63
N PHE A 70 7.37 -16.04 -18.75
CA PHE A 70 7.18 -17.44 -19.10
C PHE A 70 8.52 -18.05 -19.54
N SER A 71 8.82 -19.23 -19.05
CA SER A 71 10.04 -19.99 -19.34
C SER A 71 9.67 -21.40 -19.74
N PRO A 72 9.92 -21.81 -20.99
CA PRO A 72 9.54 -23.15 -21.46
C PRO A 72 10.40 -24.27 -20.87
N THR A 73 11.60 -23.93 -20.37
CA THR A 73 12.53 -24.89 -19.78
C THR A 73 13.08 -24.39 -18.44
N LYS A 74 13.64 -25.30 -17.65
CA LYS A 74 14.30 -24.97 -16.36
C LYS A 74 15.50 -24.04 -16.56
N GLU A 75 16.29 -24.27 -17.59
CA GLU A 75 17.48 -23.45 -17.92
C GLU A 75 17.06 -22.00 -18.18
N LYS A 76 15.98 -21.80 -18.96
CA LYS A 76 15.45 -20.46 -19.24
C LYS A 76 14.86 -19.81 -18.01
N ALA A 77 14.24 -20.59 -17.12
CA ALA A 77 13.74 -20.08 -15.83
C ALA A 77 14.89 -19.60 -14.93
N LEU A 78 15.99 -20.38 -14.86
CA LEU A 78 17.18 -20.00 -14.10
C LEU A 78 17.86 -18.73 -14.66
N GLU A 79 17.96 -18.62 -15.99
CA GLU A 79 18.49 -17.43 -16.66
C GLU A 79 17.67 -16.19 -16.30
N ASN A 80 16.34 -16.27 -16.48
CA ASN A 80 15.44 -15.17 -16.15
C ASN A 80 15.51 -14.79 -14.66
N ALA A 81 15.51 -15.76 -13.75
CA ALA A 81 15.59 -15.52 -12.32
C ALA A 81 16.90 -14.83 -11.90
N LYS A 82 18.04 -15.24 -12.49
CA LYS A 82 19.34 -14.61 -12.26
C LYS A 82 19.39 -13.16 -12.75
N ALA A 83 18.74 -12.86 -13.87
CA ALA A 83 18.64 -11.50 -14.40
C ALA A 83 17.77 -10.58 -13.52
N MET A 84 16.78 -11.15 -12.82
CA MET A 84 15.83 -10.38 -12.00
C MET A 84 16.30 -10.20 -10.55
N LEU A 85 16.84 -11.26 -9.92
CA LEU A 85 17.17 -11.24 -8.49
C LEU A 85 18.31 -10.25 -8.20
N GLY A 86 18.09 -9.36 -7.24
CA GLY A 86 19.05 -8.33 -6.84
C GLY A 86 19.06 -7.09 -7.74
N ASN A 87 18.38 -7.12 -8.89
CA ASN A 87 18.28 -6.02 -9.82
C ASN A 87 17.06 -5.11 -9.46
N THR A 88 17.04 -3.86 -9.94
CA THR A 88 15.97 -2.89 -9.67
C THR A 88 14.98 -2.85 -10.84
N LEU A 89 13.72 -3.17 -10.55
CA LEU A 89 12.62 -3.14 -11.52
C LEU A 89 11.89 -1.80 -11.46
N VAL A 90 11.83 -1.13 -12.59
CA VAL A 90 11.10 0.12 -12.81
C VAL A 90 9.77 -0.20 -13.47
N THR A 91 8.67 0.25 -12.87
CA THR A 91 7.29 0.13 -13.38
C THR A 91 6.60 1.49 -13.36
N ALA A 92 5.43 1.61 -13.97
CA ALA A 92 4.65 2.84 -13.88
C ALA A 92 4.28 3.22 -12.42
N GLN A 93 4.15 2.23 -11.52
CA GLN A 93 3.81 2.46 -10.12
C GLN A 93 5.02 2.77 -9.24
N THR A 94 6.22 2.25 -9.56
CA THR A 94 7.42 2.52 -8.77
C THR A 94 8.08 3.85 -9.12
N GLY A 95 7.68 4.49 -10.22
CA GLY A 95 8.40 5.63 -10.77
C GLY A 95 9.84 5.28 -11.18
N GLU A 96 10.66 6.30 -11.47
CA GLU A 96 12.05 6.15 -11.93
C GLU A 96 12.98 5.49 -10.90
N ALA A 97 12.69 5.62 -9.62
CA ALA A 97 13.49 5.01 -8.55
C ALA A 97 13.43 3.47 -8.61
N GLY A 98 12.35 2.89 -9.10
CA GLY A 98 12.15 1.46 -9.15
C GLY A 98 12.07 0.80 -7.76
N ARG A 99 12.05 -0.53 -7.76
CA ARG A 99 12.15 -1.36 -6.55
C ARG A 99 13.14 -2.49 -6.78
N LYS A 100 14.01 -2.73 -5.80
CA LYS A 100 14.98 -3.83 -5.85
C LYS A 100 14.26 -5.15 -5.63
N VAL A 101 14.44 -6.09 -6.55
CA VAL A 101 13.84 -7.43 -6.44
C VAL A 101 14.68 -8.29 -5.50
N GLN A 102 14.14 -8.60 -4.34
CA GLN A 102 14.80 -9.43 -3.33
C GLN A 102 14.28 -10.86 -3.31
N THR A 103 13.13 -11.11 -3.95
CA THR A 103 12.47 -12.42 -3.97
C THR A 103 12.00 -12.74 -5.38
N ILE A 104 12.30 -13.95 -5.82
CA ILE A 104 11.77 -14.56 -7.05
C ILE A 104 10.73 -15.61 -6.68
N TYR A 105 9.60 -15.58 -7.35
CA TYR A 105 8.56 -16.58 -7.23
C TYR A 105 8.49 -17.43 -8.50
N PHE A 106 8.83 -18.70 -8.38
CA PHE A 106 8.64 -19.70 -9.44
C PHE A 106 7.27 -20.33 -9.28
N THR A 107 6.47 -20.37 -10.35
CA THR A 107 5.18 -21.07 -10.35
C THR A 107 5.05 -21.96 -11.57
N GLU A 108 4.23 -22.99 -11.43
CA GLU A 108 3.71 -23.74 -12.57
C GLU A 108 3.02 -22.77 -13.54
N ALA A 109 3.23 -22.96 -14.84
CA ALA A 109 2.50 -22.20 -15.84
C ALA A 109 1.08 -22.79 -15.98
N ALA A 110 0.08 -21.93 -15.87
CA ALA A 110 -1.31 -22.35 -16.05
C ALA A 110 -1.63 -22.55 -17.54
N ASN A 111 -2.36 -23.60 -17.86
CA ASN A 111 -2.93 -23.81 -19.19
C ASN A 111 -4.12 -22.87 -19.40
N LEU A 112 -3.90 -21.77 -20.13
CA LEU A 112 -4.93 -20.76 -20.38
C LEU A 112 -6.07 -21.33 -21.22
N GLY A 113 -7.30 -21.27 -20.70
CA GLY A 113 -8.51 -21.48 -21.47
C GLY A 113 -8.68 -20.34 -22.49
N LYS A 114 -9.50 -20.59 -23.51
CA LYS A 114 -9.83 -19.58 -24.51
C LYS A 114 -11.32 -19.41 -24.60
N ARG A 115 -11.78 -18.18 -24.68
CA ARG A 115 -13.16 -17.83 -24.98
C ARG A 115 -13.48 -18.11 -26.46
N PRO A 116 -14.77 -18.19 -26.83
CA PRO A 116 -15.17 -18.36 -28.23
C PRO A 116 -14.62 -17.30 -29.19
N ASP A 117 -14.34 -16.10 -28.71
CA ASP A 117 -13.75 -15.00 -29.47
C ASP A 117 -12.22 -15.09 -29.58
N GLY A 118 -11.58 -16.12 -29.01
CA GLY A 118 -10.15 -16.40 -29.07
C GLY A 118 -9.33 -15.68 -27.98
N ARG A 119 -9.91 -14.78 -27.18
CA ARG A 119 -9.25 -14.16 -26.04
C ARG A 119 -8.98 -15.19 -24.94
N ASP A 120 -8.04 -14.88 -24.05
CA ASP A 120 -7.83 -15.66 -22.83
C ASP A 120 -9.08 -15.62 -21.95
N ASP A 121 -9.37 -16.72 -21.27
CA ASP A 121 -10.58 -16.85 -20.44
C ASP A 121 -10.29 -16.33 -19.03
N GLU A 122 -10.09 -15.01 -18.95
CA GLU A 122 -9.67 -14.25 -17.79
C GLU A 122 -10.78 -13.33 -17.28
N TYR A 123 -10.86 -13.22 -15.97
CA TYR A 123 -11.85 -12.43 -15.23
C TYR A 123 -11.17 -11.62 -14.15
N TYR A 124 -11.87 -10.60 -13.67
CA TYR A 124 -11.48 -9.81 -12.50
C TYR A 124 -12.38 -10.14 -11.31
N LEU A 125 -11.79 -10.23 -10.12
CA LEU A 125 -12.53 -10.37 -8.87
C LEU A 125 -11.81 -9.63 -7.75
N ALA A 126 -12.52 -8.76 -7.02
CA ALA A 126 -11.99 -8.11 -5.84
C ALA A 126 -13.03 -8.03 -4.73
N ILE A 127 -12.56 -7.94 -3.50
CA ILE A 127 -13.36 -7.66 -2.30
C ILE A 127 -12.69 -6.51 -1.58
N LEU A 128 -13.43 -5.45 -1.33
CA LEU A 128 -12.94 -4.23 -0.68
C LEU A 128 -14.06 -3.51 0.07
N LEU A 129 -13.69 -2.53 0.87
CA LEU A 129 -14.65 -1.65 1.53
C LEU A 129 -15.10 -0.54 0.57
N ASP A 130 -16.39 -0.46 0.30
CA ASP A 130 -16.98 0.70 -0.37
C ASP A 130 -17.18 1.83 0.65
N ARG A 131 -16.39 2.88 0.52
CA ARG A 131 -16.41 4.02 1.44
C ARG A 131 -17.70 4.85 1.36
N ALA A 132 -18.40 4.81 0.24
CA ALA A 132 -19.65 5.54 0.06
C ALA A 132 -20.79 4.91 0.87
N THR A 133 -20.81 3.60 0.95
CA THR A 133 -21.84 2.83 1.66
C THR A 133 -21.38 2.29 3.01
N SER A 134 -20.07 2.29 3.28
CA SER A 134 -19.41 1.69 4.45
C SER A 134 -19.62 0.18 4.56
N PHE A 135 -19.88 -0.49 3.44
CA PHE A 135 -20.06 -1.94 3.37
C PHE A 135 -18.97 -2.63 2.55
N PRO A 136 -18.61 -3.87 2.86
CA PRO A 136 -17.84 -4.69 1.95
C PRO A 136 -18.57 -4.85 0.62
N VAL A 137 -17.83 -4.74 -0.48
CA VAL A 137 -18.36 -4.95 -1.84
C VAL A 137 -17.49 -5.97 -2.57
N ILE A 138 -18.14 -6.91 -3.25
CA ILE A 138 -17.51 -7.81 -4.20
C ILE A 138 -17.65 -7.16 -5.57
N VAL A 139 -16.52 -6.92 -6.23
CA VAL A 139 -16.45 -6.37 -7.58
C VAL A 139 -15.96 -7.48 -8.51
N ALA A 140 -16.68 -7.73 -9.58
CA ALA A 140 -16.32 -8.72 -10.57
C ALA A 140 -16.45 -8.14 -11.97
N SER A 141 -15.62 -8.62 -12.91
CA SER A 141 -15.72 -8.23 -14.32
C SER A 141 -15.35 -9.39 -15.23
N THR A 142 -15.96 -9.40 -16.41
CA THR A 142 -15.58 -10.30 -17.51
C THR A 142 -14.30 -9.86 -18.23
N GLU A 143 -13.75 -8.70 -17.90
CA GLU A 143 -12.50 -8.18 -18.43
C GLU A 143 -11.38 -8.36 -17.38
N GLY A 144 -10.68 -9.49 -17.45
CA GLY A 144 -9.53 -9.79 -16.60
C GLY A 144 -8.19 -9.45 -17.25
N GLY A 145 -7.10 -9.47 -16.46
CA GLY A 145 -5.75 -9.23 -16.96
C GLY A 145 -5.44 -7.77 -17.32
N MET A 146 -6.36 -6.84 -17.01
CA MET A 146 -6.20 -5.40 -17.27
C MET A 146 -6.57 -4.56 -16.04
N GLU A 147 -6.24 -3.27 -16.07
CA GLU A 147 -6.56 -2.34 -15.00
C GLU A 147 -8.09 -2.12 -14.92
N ILE A 148 -8.67 -2.39 -13.76
CA ILE A 148 -10.11 -2.29 -13.55
C ILE A 148 -10.63 -0.85 -13.70
N GLU A 149 -9.79 0.15 -13.42
CA GLU A 149 -10.09 1.57 -13.61
C GLU A 149 -10.33 1.88 -15.09
N HIS A 150 -9.54 1.26 -15.98
CA HIS A 150 -9.76 1.39 -17.43
C HIS A 150 -11.11 0.78 -17.84
N VAL A 151 -11.48 -0.38 -17.30
CA VAL A 151 -12.78 -1.00 -17.54
C VAL A 151 -13.92 -0.12 -17.00
N ALA A 152 -13.75 0.43 -15.80
CA ALA A 152 -14.73 1.30 -15.18
C ALA A 152 -15.01 2.58 -15.99
N HIS A 153 -14.00 3.09 -16.68
CA HIS A 153 -14.13 4.30 -17.50
C HIS A 153 -14.72 4.01 -18.90
N HIS A 154 -14.35 2.88 -19.54
CA HIS A 154 -14.67 2.61 -20.95
C HIS A 154 -15.83 1.65 -21.13
N THR A 155 -16.02 0.70 -20.24
CA THR A 155 -17.05 -0.36 -20.31
C THR A 155 -17.64 -0.66 -18.93
N PRO A 156 -18.23 0.34 -18.24
CA PRO A 156 -18.72 0.19 -16.86
C PRO A 156 -19.81 -0.88 -16.73
N GLU A 157 -20.54 -1.18 -17.79
CA GLU A 157 -21.56 -2.24 -17.85
C GLU A 157 -20.99 -3.65 -17.66
N LYS A 158 -19.66 -3.82 -17.79
CA LYS A 158 -18.96 -5.09 -17.54
C LYS A 158 -18.51 -5.26 -16.11
N ILE A 159 -18.76 -4.26 -15.24
CA ILE A 159 -18.43 -4.32 -13.83
C ILE A 159 -19.69 -4.64 -13.04
N PHE A 160 -19.63 -5.74 -12.30
CA PHE A 160 -20.69 -6.21 -11.42
C PHE A 160 -20.30 -5.97 -9.99
N LYS A 161 -21.20 -5.38 -9.20
CA LYS A 161 -20.98 -5.11 -7.78
C LYS A 161 -22.05 -5.79 -6.95
N VAL A 162 -21.62 -6.49 -5.90
CA VAL A 162 -22.51 -7.10 -4.92
C VAL A 162 -22.07 -6.63 -3.53
N GLN A 163 -22.90 -5.81 -2.92
CA GLN A 163 -22.68 -5.33 -1.56
C GLN A 163 -23.02 -6.41 -0.55
N VAL A 164 -22.22 -6.54 0.49
CA VAL A 164 -22.41 -7.52 1.56
C VAL A 164 -22.66 -6.78 2.87
N ASP A 165 -23.79 -7.05 3.50
CA ASP A 165 -24.09 -6.51 4.83
C ASP A 165 -23.24 -7.25 5.87
N PRO A 166 -22.35 -6.54 6.60
CA PRO A 166 -21.47 -7.17 7.59
C PRO A 166 -22.21 -7.85 8.75
N ALA A 167 -23.46 -7.44 9.03
CA ALA A 167 -24.25 -8.05 10.10
C ALA A 167 -24.70 -9.48 9.78
N VAL A 168 -24.83 -9.83 8.49
CA VAL A 168 -25.26 -11.15 8.05
C VAL A 168 -24.21 -11.90 7.24
N GLY A 169 -23.16 -11.22 6.81
CA GLY A 169 -22.09 -11.76 5.96
C GLY A 169 -22.54 -12.12 4.56
N LEU A 170 -21.63 -12.70 3.77
CA LEU A 170 -21.92 -13.11 2.40
C LEU A 170 -22.95 -14.24 2.37
N GLN A 171 -24.06 -14.01 1.68
CA GLN A 171 -25.11 -14.99 1.50
C GLN A 171 -24.91 -15.80 0.20
N ALA A 172 -25.33 -17.05 0.21
CA ALA A 172 -25.15 -17.96 -0.91
C ALA A 172 -25.77 -17.45 -2.23
N PHE A 173 -26.85 -16.68 -2.19
CA PHE A 173 -27.45 -16.10 -3.39
C PHE A 173 -26.55 -14.98 -3.99
N GLN A 174 -25.83 -14.24 -3.19
CA GLN A 174 -24.90 -13.20 -3.63
C GLN A 174 -23.69 -13.80 -4.37
N ALA A 175 -23.11 -14.88 -3.85
CA ALA A 175 -22.05 -15.60 -4.55
C ALA A 175 -22.55 -16.19 -5.88
N ARG A 176 -23.81 -16.72 -5.92
CA ARG A 176 -24.44 -17.15 -7.16
C ARG A 176 -24.68 -16.01 -8.14
N GLN A 177 -25.07 -14.82 -7.66
CA GLN A 177 -25.23 -13.62 -8.48
C GLN A 177 -23.91 -13.26 -9.19
N ILE A 178 -22.78 -13.26 -8.50
CA ILE A 178 -21.45 -13.03 -9.10
C ILE A 178 -21.17 -14.07 -10.18
N ALA A 179 -21.39 -15.37 -9.91
CA ALA A 179 -21.14 -16.44 -10.87
C ALA A 179 -22.00 -16.30 -12.13
N PHE A 180 -23.27 -15.91 -12.00
CA PHE A 180 -24.15 -15.61 -13.15
C PHE A 180 -23.70 -14.38 -13.93
N SER A 181 -23.32 -13.30 -13.24
CA SER A 181 -22.86 -12.07 -13.89
C SER A 181 -21.59 -12.29 -14.71
N LEU A 182 -20.70 -13.20 -14.25
CA LEU A 182 -19.52 -13.60 -15.01
C LEU A 182 -19.83 -14.58 -16.17
N GLY A 183 -21.09 -15.02 -16.32
CA GLY A 183 -21.52 -15.94 -17.39
C GLY A 183 -21.18 -17.40 -17.12
N PHE A 184 -20.80 -17.79 -15.91
CA PHE A 184 -20.47 -19.17 -15.59
C PHE A 184 -21.71 -20.06 -15.50
N SER A 185 -21.56 -21.29 -15.94
CA SER A 185 -22.58 -22.35 -15.91
C SER A 185 -21.99 -23.69 -15.51
N GLY A 186 -22.83 -24.67 -15.21
CA GLY A 186 -22.41 -26.04 -14.92
C GLY A 186 -21.42 -26.11 -13.72
N ASP A 187 -20.27 -26.71 -13.96
CA ASP A 187 -19.28 -26.94 -12.91
C ASP A 187 -18.47 -25.66 -12.58
N LEU A 188 -18.19 -24.80 -13.57
CA LEU A 188 -17.54 -23.50 -13.36
C LEU A 188 -18.39 -22.60 -12.47
N PHE A 189 -19.71 -22.64 -12.58
CA PHE A 189 -20.62 -21.93 -11.69
C PHE A 189 -20.43 -22.36 -10.24
N LYS A 190 -20.37 -23.66 -9.95
CA LYS A 190 -20.16 -24.19 -8.59
C LYS A 190 -18.78 -23.80 -8.05
N GLN A 191 -17.75 -23.90 -8.90
CA GLN A 191 -16.39 -23.50 -8.55
C GLN A 191 -16.33 -22.01 -8.19
N CYS A 192 -16.97 -21.13 -8.98
CA CYS A 192 -17.02 -19.70 -8.72
C CYS A 192 -17.73 -19.38 -7.40
N VAL A 193 -18.90 -19.97 -7.14
CA VAL A 193 -19.61 -19.81 -5.87
C VAL A 193 -18.74 -20.21 -4.68
N THR A 194 -18.05 -21.34 -4.78
CA THR A 194 -17.14 -21.82 -3.73
C THR A 194 -15.97 -20.86 -3.55
N LEU A 195 -15.34 -20.41 -4.64
CA LEU A 195 -14.18 -19.51 -4.62
C LEU A 195 -14.55 -18.16 -4.00
N VAL A 196 -15.65 -17.52 -4.42
CA VAL A 196 -16.13 -16.26 -3.88
C VAL A 196 -16.41 -16.37 -2.38
N THR A 197 -17.05 -17.46 -1.95
CA THR A 197 -17.34 -17.70 -0.53
C THR A 197 -16.07 -17.81 0.30
N LYS A 198 -15.06 -18.55 -0.18
CA LYS A 198 -13.78 -18.73 0.51
C LYS A 198 -12.94 -17.45 0.54
N LEU A 199 -12.92 -16.68 -0.56
CA LEU A 199 -12.23 -15.39 -0.59
C LEU A 199 -12.89 -14.38 0.35
N TYR A 200 -14.22 -14.36 0.45
CA TYR A 200 -14.90 -13.51 1.39
C TYR A 200 -14.63 -13.95 2.84
N GLN A 201 -14.61 -15.25 3.11
CA GLN A 201 -14.22 -15.77 4.41
C GLN A 201 -12.80 -15.34 4.80
N PHE A 202 -11.84 -15.47 3.89
CA PHE A 202 -10.47 -14.99 4.06
C PHE A 202 -10.43 -13.47 4.32
N TYR A 203 -11.13 -12.67 3.49
CA TYR A 203 -11.22 -11.22 3.62
C TYR A 203 -11.70 -10.82 5.02
N TRP A 204 -12.76 -11.47 5.49
CA TRP A 204 -13.37 -11.18 6.78
C TRP A 204 -12.54 -11.66 7.97
N GLU A 205 -12.08 -12.91 7.96
CA GLU A 205 -11.35 -13.51 9.09
C GLU A 205 -9.95 -12.92 9.29
N LYS A 206 -9.35 -12.38 8.23
CA LYS A 206 -8.01 -11.78 8.28
C LYS A 206 -8.03 -10.26 8.30
N ASP A 207 -9.19 -9.63 8.44
CA ASP A 207 -9.33 -8.17 8.41
C ASP A 207 -8.62 -7.55 7.21
N CYS A 208 -8.90 -8.08 6.02
CA CYS A 208 -8.34 -7.52 4.81
C CYS A 208 -8.99 -6.16 4.50
N ALA A 209 -8.19 -5.17 4.13
CA ALA A 209 -8.68 -3.93 3.53
C ALA A 209 -9.06 -4.15 2.06
N MET A 210 -8.34 -5.05 1.37
CA MET A 210 -8.60 -5.42 -0.02
C MET A 210 -8.06 -6.82 -0.31
N VAL A 211 -8.82 -7.56 -1.11
CA VAL A 211 -8.41 -8.80 -1.76
C VAL A 211 -8.71 -8.65 -3.25
N GLU A 212 -7.70 -8.79 -4.11
CA GLU A 212 -7.86 -8.71 -5.56
C GLU A 212 -7.25 -9.95 -6.22
N VAL A 213 -7.99 -10.51 -7.16
CA VAL A 213 -7.57 -11.59 -8.05
C VAL A 213 -7.68 -11.09 -9.48
N ASN A 214 -6.54 -10.82 -10.12
CA ASN A 214 -6.49 -10.27 -11.47
C ASN A 214 -5.26 -10.76 -12.25
N PRO A 215 -5.45 -11.80 -13.12
CA PRO A 215 -6.73 -12.40 -13.48
C PRO A 215 -7.16 -13.59 -12.60
N LEU A 216 -8.46 -13.78 -12.51
CA LEU A 216 -9.09 -15.04 -12.20
C LEU A 216 -9.23 -15.80 -13.52
N LEU A 217 -8.64 -16.98 -13.63
CA LEU A 217 -8.47 -17.71 -14.89
C LEU A 217 -9.34 -18.95 -14.94
N VAL A 218 -9.96 -19.22 -16.10
CA VAL A 218 -10.46 -20.55 -16.45
C VAL A 218 -9.40 -21.29 -17.25
N THR A 219 -8.96 -22.46 -16.75
CA THR A 219 -7.98 -23.31 -17.46
C THR A 219 -8.64 -24.12 -18.59
N LYS A 220 -7.82 -24.67 -19.50
CA LYS A 220 -8.30 -25.58 -20.55
C LYS A 220 -9.03 -26.81 -20.00
N GLU A 221 -8.68 -27.21 -18.78
CA GLU A 221 -9.30 -28.33 -18.06
C GLU A 221 -10.62 -27.96 -17.38
N GLY A 222 -11.10 -26.71 -17.55
CA GLY A 222 -12.33 -26.21 -16.94
C GLY A 222 -12.21 -25.97 -15.43
N LYS A 223 -11.03 -25.59 -14.94
CA LYS A 223 -10.80 -25.24 -13.56
C LYS A 223 -10.68 -23.73 -13.39
N LEU A 224 -11.28 -23.20 -12.33
CA LEU A 224 -11.16 -21.81 -11.94
C LEU A 224 -9.94 -21.63 -11.02
N LEU A 225 -9.04 -20.69 -11.36
CA LEU A 225 -7.74 -20.54 -10.71
C LEU A 225 -7.43 -19.06 -10.45
N ALA A 226 -7.04 -18.70 -9.23
CA ALA A 226 -6.53 -17.37 -8.91
C ALA A 226 -5.06 -17.27 -9.39
N LEU A 227 -4.85 -16.66 -10.57
CA LEU A 227 -3.54 -16.64 -11.23
C LEU A 227 -2.60 -15.59 -10.66
N ASP A 228 -3.13 -14.44 -10.28
CA ASP A 228 -2.41 -13.40 -9.51
C ASP A 228 -3.25 -12.97 -8.32
N ALA A 229 -2.60 -12.49 -7.27
CA ALA A 229 -3.23 -12.12 -6.03
C ALA A 229 -2.58 -10.88 -5.44
N LYS A 230 -3.41 -9.91 -5.05
CA LYS A 230 -2.99 -8.74 -4.30
C LYS A 230 -3.86 -8.63 -3.05
N VAL A 231 -3.22 -8.56 -1.89
CA VAL A 231 -3.89 -8.49 -0.59
C VAL A 231 -3.30 -7.36 0.22
N SER A 232 -4.17 -6.57 0.81
CA SER A 232 -3.82 -5.63 1.86
C SER A 232 -4.69 -5.85 3.10
N PHE A 233 -4.10 -5.64 4.26
CA PHE A 233 -4.76 -5.80 5.55
C PHE A 233 -5.04 -4.44 6.19
N ASP A 234 -6.05 -4.38 7.04
CA ASP A 234 -6.31 -3.20 7.88
C ASP A 234 -5.23 -3.10 8.97
N ASP A 235 -4.44 -2.03 8.93
CA ASP A 235 -3.37 -1.80 9.91
C ASP A 235 -3.89 -1.71 11.34
N ASN A 236 -5.13 -1.24 11.52
CA ASN A 236 -5.76 -1.14 12.83
C ASN A 236 -6.13 -2.52 13.44
N ALA A 237 -6.15 -3.57 12.63
CA ALA A 237 -6.47 -4.93 13.06
C ALA A 237 -5.24 -5.82 13.25
N LEU A 238 -4.05 -5.39 12.85
CA LEU A 238 -2.82 -6.21 12.86
C LEU A 238 -2.44 -6.72 14.26
N PHE A 239 -2.84 -6.02 15.33
CA PHE A 239 -2.58 -6.45 16.71
C PHE A 239 -3.16 -7.83 17.03
N ARG A 240 -4.20 -8.27 16.33
CA ARG A 240 -4.83 -9.57 16.48
C ARG A 240 -4.41 -10.62 15.44
N HIS A 241 -3.52 -10.24 14.50
CA HIS A 241 -3.01 -11.10 13.43
C HIS A 241 -1.48 -11.17 13.42
N PRO A 242 -0.83 -11.75 14.45
CA PRO A 242 0.62 -11.85 14.51
C PRO A 242 1.21 -12.69 13.37
N ASP A 243 0.47 -13.66 12.85
CA ASP A 243 0.82 -14.45 11.67
C ASP A 243 0.88 -13.60 10.39
N VAL A 244 -0.01 -12.63 10.25
CA VAL A 244 0.00 -11.67 9.13
C VAL A 244 1.15 -10.67 9.29
N VAL A 245 1.37 -10.15 10.51
CA VAL A 245 2.48 -9.22 10.81
C VAL A 245 3.84 -9.85 10.45
N ALA A 246 4.01 -11.16 10.65
CA ALA A 246 5.23 -11.89 10.30
C ALA A 246 5.51 -11.92 8.78
N LEU A 247 4.53 -11.61 7.92
CA LEU A 247 4.68 -11.53 6.47
C LEU A 247 5.15 -10.17 5.97
N ARG A 248 5.28 -9.17 6.87
CA ARG A 248 5.67 -7.80 6.52
C ARG A 248 7.07 -7.75 5.93
N ASP A 249 7.21 -7.13 4.77
CA ASP A 249 8.52 -6.87 4.16
C ASP A 249 8.88 -5.38 4.30
N LEU A 250 9.77 -5.09 5.24
CA LEU A 250 10.23 -3.71 5.50
C LEU A 250 11.03 -3.10 4.34
N ASN A 251 11.55 -3.91 3.41
CA ASN A 251 12.26 -3.38 2.24
C ASN A 251 11.32 -2.77 1.19
N GLU A 252 10.03 -3.06 1.30
CA GLU A 252 8.99 -2.54 0.41
C GLU A 252 8.31 -1.28 0.97
N GLU A 253 8.63 -0.89 2.21
CA GLU A 253 8.06 0.28 2.87
C GLU A 253 9.04 1.46 2.85
N ASP A 254 8.54 2.67 3.07
CA ASP A 254 9.40 3.84 3.23
C ASP A 254 10.12 3.81 4.59
N ALA A 255 11.43 4.06 4.59
CA ALA A 255 12.24 3.99 5.80
C ALA A 255 11.79 4.99 6.89
N LYS A 256 11.23 6.14 6.50
CA LYS A 256 10.72 7.14 7.44
C LYS A 256 9.39 6.69 8.06
N GLU A 257 8.53 6.03 7.26
CA GLU A 257 7.27 5.45 7.75
C GLU A 257 7.55 4.32 8.75
N ILE A 258 8.54 3.47 8.45
CA ILE A 258 9.01 2.43 9.39
C ILE A 258 9.53 3.05 10.68
N GLU A 259 10.38 4.08 10.59
CA GLU A 259 10.93 4.75 11.78
C GLU A 259 9.82 5.40 12.60
N ALA A 260 8.88 6.09 11.96
CA ALA A 260 7.73 6.72 12.61
C ALA A 260 6.86 5.71 13.37
N SER A 261 6.63 4.54 12.77
CA SER A 261 5.82 3.47 13.39
C SER A 261 6.37 2.97 14.72
N LYS A 262 7.69 3.01 14.92
CA LYS A 262 8.34 2.62 16.20
C LYS A 262 7.95 3.52 17.38
N PHE A 263 7.57 4.76 17.08
CA PHE A 263 7.14 5.76 18.05
C PHE A 263 5.62 5.94 18.09
N GLY A 264 4.86 5.11 17.38
CA GLY A 264 3.40 5.23 17.28
C GLY A 264 2.94 6.48 16.53
N LEU A 265 3.77 7.02 15.63
CA LEU A 265 3.47 8.18 14.79
C LEU A 265 2.85 7.72 13.46
N SER A 266 1.81 8.40 13.01
CA SER A 266 1.25 8.22 11.68
C SER A 266 1.98 9.13 10.69
N TYR A 267 2.85 8.57 9.87
CA TYR A 267 3.67 9.28 8.88
C TYR A 267 3.46 8.74 7.47
N ILE A 268 3.31 9.64 6.49
CA ILE A 268 3.31 9.31 5.07
C ILE A 268 4.24 10.30 4.36
N ALA A 269 5.23 9.78 3.64
CA ALA A 269 6.15 10.59 2.84
C ALA A 269 5.44 11.13 1.58
N LEU A 270 5.71 12.39 1.24
CA LEU A 270 5.23 13.06 0.03
C LEU A 270 6.42 13.76 -0.68
N ASP A 271 6.20 14.20 -1.91
CA ASP A 271 7.27 14.77 -2.76
C ASP A 271 7.53 16.28 -2.54
N GLY A 272 6.94 16.90 -1.54
CA GLY A 272 7.06 18.33 -1.28
C GLY A 272 8.32 18.74 -0.52
N ASN A 273 8.33 20.02 -0.11
CA ASN A 273 9.47 20.65 0.57
C ASN A 273 9.11 21.38 1.88
N ILE A 274 7.83 21.38 2.28
CA ILE A 274 7.37 21.94 3.55
C ILE A 274 6.86 20.79 4.40
N ALA A 275 7.60 20.46 5.45
CA ALA A 275 7.19 19.41 6.36
C ALA A 275 6.10 19.89 7.32
N CYS A 276 5.20 18.97 7.67
CA CYS A 276 4.09 19.19 8.59
C CYS A 276 4.27 18.34 9.85
N LEU A 277 4.04 18.93 11.03
CA LEU A 277 3.90 18.24 12.30
C LEU A 277 2.59 18.70 12.93
N VAL A 278 1.64 17.80 13.07
CA VAL A 278 0.25 18.13 13.42
C VAL A 278 -0.29 17.10 14.40
N ASN A 279 -1.24 17.48 15.24
CA ASN A 279 -1.99 16.53 16.07
C ASN A 279 -3.42 16.38 15.55
N GLY A 280 -3.73 15.16 15.10
CA GLY A 280 -5.00 14.79 14.54
C GLY A 280 -5.02 14.78 13.00
N ALA A 281 -5.45 13.67 12.42
CA ALA A 281 -5.41 13.41 10.99
C ALA A 281 -6.18 14.45 10.16
N GLY A 282 -7.35 14.89 10.61
CA GLY A 282 -8.15 15.92 9.94
C GLY A 282 -7.43 17.27 9.88
N LEU A 283 -6.77 17.66 10.98
CA LEU A 283 -5.99 18.88 11.02
C LEU A 283 -4.73 18.77 10.14
N ALA A 284 -4.10 17.59 10.08
CA ALA A 284 -2.96 17.34 9.21
C ALA A 284 -3.35 17.49 7.73
N MET A 285 -4.45 16.88 7.28
CA MET A 285 -4.96 17.05 5.92
C MET A 285 -5.27 18.52 5.60
N SER A 286 -5.99 19.22 6.49
CA SER A 286 -6.30 20.64 6.30
C SER A 286 -5.06 21.53 6.28
N THR A 287 -4.00 21.13 7.02
CA THR A 287 -2.71 21.84 7.02
C THR A 287 -2.00 21.67 5.69
N MET A 288 -2.01 20.48 5.12
CA MET A 288 -1.45 20.22 3.79
C MET A 288 -2.22 20.98 2.70
N ASP A 289 -3.55 20.95 2.75
CA ASP A 289 -4.41 21.66 1.79
C ASP A 289 -4.15 23.17 1.80
N ILE A 290 -4.02 23.78 2.98
CA ILE A 290 -3.80 25.23 3.06
C ILE A 290 -2.37 25.61 2.64
N ILE A 291 -1.37 24.76 2.84
CA ILE A 291 -0.02 24.95 2.30
C ILE A 291 -0.08 24.95 0.75
N GLN A 292 -0.79 23.99 0.14
CA GLN A 292 -0.98 23.95 -1.31
C GLN A 292 -1.74 25.17 -1.82
N HIS A 293 -2.80 25.59 -1.12
CA HIS A 293 -3.60 26.77 -1.48
C HIS A 293 -2.72 28.03 -1.60
N PHE A 294 -1.71 28.18 -0.76
CA PHE A 294 -0.76 29.31 -0.81
C PHE A 294 0.48 29.04 -1.69
N GLY A 295 0.45 27.99 -2.53
CA GLY A 295 1.50 27.69 -3.50
C GLY A 295 2.71 26.99 -2.92
N GLY A 296 2.60 26.39 -1.73
CA GLY A 296 3.62 25.51 -1.15
C GLY A 296 3.39 24.05 -1.53
N SER A 297 4.35 23.19 -1.20
CA SER A 297 4.28 21.73 -1.47
C SER A 297 4.54 20.94 -0.18
N PRO A 298 3.53 20.24 0.40
CA PRO A 298 3.71 19.43 1.59
C PRO A 298 4.66 18.26 1.36
N ALA A 299 5.64 18.08 2.27
CA ALA A 299 6.63 17.00 2.21
C ALA A 299 6.16 15.71 2.90
N ASN A 300 5.17 15.79 3.77
CA ASN A 300 4.64 14.65 4.50
C ASN A 300 3.27 14.94 5.10
N PHE A 301 2.52 13.86 5.32
CA PHE A 301 1.49 13.81 6.35
C PHE A 301 2.16 13.34 7.65
N LEU A 302 1.88 13.98 8.78
CA LEU A 302 2.33 13.52 10.09
C LEU A 302 1.32 13.91 11.16
N ASP A 303 0.76 12.89 11.80
CA ASP A 303 -0.10 13.01 12.97
C ASP A 303 0.61 12.43 14.19
N VAL A 304 0.88 13.28 15.16
CA VAL A 304 1.50 12.86 16.44
C VAL A 304 0.48 12.38 17.46
N GLY A 305 -0.83 12.44 17.11
CA GLY A 305 -1.92 12.06 18.01
C GLY A 305 -2.26 13.09 19.08
N GLY A 306 -3.40 12.90 19.74
CA GLY A 306 -3.93 13.83 20.76
C GLY A 306 -3.24 13.79 22.12
N GLY A 307 -2.29 12.90 22.35
CA GLY A 307 -1.57 12.71 23.62
C GLY A 307 -0.06 12.62 23.43
N ALA A 308 0.49 13.26 22.36
CA ALA A 308 1.90 13.13 22.03
C ALA A 308 2.82 13.54 23.19
N THR A 309 3.77 12.68 23.44
CA THR A 309 4.84 12.90 24.42
C THR A 309 5.99 13.71 23.81
N LYS A 310 6.84 14.26 24.66
CA LYS A 310 8.08 14.90 24.25
C LYS A 310 8.93 14.02 23.34
N ASP A 311 9.08 12.74 23.67
CA ASP A 311 9.90 11.80 22.89
C ASP A 311 9.33 11.59 21.49
N GLN A 312 8.02 11.51 21.37
CA GLN A 312 7.32 11.42 20.06
C GLN A 312 7.53 12.67 19.21
N VAL A 313 7.43 13.86 19.81
CA VAL A 313 7.70 15.13 19.11
C VAL A 313 9.17 15.19 18.65
N THR A 314 10.11 14.80 19.51
CA THR A 314 11.54 14.74 19.16
C THR A 314 11.81 13.75 18.02
N ALA A 315 11.21 12.55 18.07
CA ALA A 315 11.32 11.56 17.02
C ALA A 315 10.74 12.09 15.69
N ALA A 316 9.58 12.74 15.73
CA ALA A 316 8.97 13.36 14.58
C ALA A 316 9.89 14.39 13.90
N PHE A 317 10.51 15.27 14.67
CA PHE A 317 11.49 16.23 14.14
C PHE A 317 12.71 15.54 13.52
N LYS A 318 13.25 14.48 14.13
CA LYS A 318 14.39 13.72 13.60
C LYS A 318 14.03 13.07 12.26
N ILE A 319 12.83 12.50 12.14
CA ILE A 319 12.34 11.90 10.91
C ILE A 319 12.20 12.95 9.81
N ILE A 320 11.57 14.10 10.11
CA ILE A 320 11.42 15.22 9.18
C ILE A 320 12.79 15.72 8.69
N LEU A 321 13.75 15.91 9.59
CA LEU A 321 15.08 16.42 9.25
C LEU A 321 15.94 15.40 8.50
N GLY A 322 15.60 14.14 8.55
CA GLY A 322 16.19 13.09 7.71
C GLY A 322 15.82 13.21 6.23
N ASP A 323 14.84 14.06 5.89
CA ASP A 323 14.43 14.30 4.50
C ASP A 323 15.20 15.48 3.89
N ALA A 324 16.09 15.21 2.95
CA ALA A 324 16.89 16.23 2.26
C ALA A 324 16.06 17.22 1.43
N ASN A 325 14.83 16.88 1.06
CA ASN A 325 13.92 17.74 0.31
C ASN A 325 13.28 18.82 1.18
N VAL A 326 13.19 18.62 2.49
CA VAL A 326 12.55 19.56 3.40
C VAL A 326 13.36 20.85 3.53
N LYS A 327 12.70 21.97 3.25
CA LYS A 327 13.26 23.35 3.31
C LYS A 327 12.63 24.21 4.38
N GLY A 328 11.53 23.75 4.99
CA GLY A 328 10.87 24.44 6.10
C GLY A 328 9.88 23.53 6.79
N ILE A 329 9.52 23.86 8.04
CA ILE A 329 8.65 23.06 8.89
C ILE A 329 7.49 23.91 9.39
N LEU A 330 6.27 23.41 9.22
CA LEU A 330 5.06 23.96 9.84
C LEU A 330 4.57 23.01 10.94
N VAL A 331 4.62 23.47 12.18
CA VAL A 331 3.97 22.83 13.32
C VAL A 331 2.61 23.47 13.51
N ASN A 332 1.55 22.68 13.47
CA ASN A 332 0.19 23.15 13.66
C ASN A 332 -0.53 22.28 14.70
N ILE A 333 -0.66 22.80 15.91
CA ILE A 333 -1.22 22.11 17.06
C ILE A 333 -2.53 22.76 17.49
N PHE A 334 -3.54 21.92 17.64
CA PHE A 334 -4.80 22.28 18.29
C PHE A 334 -4.93 21.48 19.60
N GLY A 335 -4.69 22.14 20.71
CA GLY A 335 -4.69 21.53 22.04
C GLY A 335 -6.11 21.39 22.61
N GLY A 336 -6.83 20.36 22.21
CA GLY A 336 -8.06 19.95 22.90
C GLY A 336 -7.74 19.19 24.18
N ILE A 337 -7.20 17.98 24.05
CA ILE A 337 -6.70 17.14 25.15
C ILE A 337 -5.25 17.51 25.45
N MET A 338 -4.47 17.81 24.43
CA MET A 338 -3.04 18.10 24.50
C MET A 338 -2.77 19.49 25.10
N ASP A 339 -1.75 19.58 25.94
CA ASP A 339 -1.26 20.82 26.52
C ASP A 339 -0.23 21.48 25.59
N CYS A 340 -0.56 22.70 25.11
CA CYS A 340 0.30 23.46 24.19
C CYS A 340 1.68 23.77 24.81
N ASN A 341 1.80 23.91 26.13
CA ASN A 341 3.08 24.17 26.79
C ASN A 341 3.99 22.93 26.81
N VAL A 342 3.40 21.72 26.95
CA VAL A 342 4.15 20.46 26.82
C VAL A 342 4.71 20.31 25.40
N ILE A 343 3.91 20.61 24.39
CA ILE A 343 4.36 20.59 22.99
C ILE A 343 5.43 21.65 22.72
N ALA A 344 5.25 22.86 23.21
CA ALA A 344 6.24 23.92 23.08
C ALA A 344 7.61 23.49 23.66
N THR A 345 7.61 22.85 24.83
CA THR A 345 8.81 22.29 25.44
C THR A 345 9.44 21.21 24.57
N GLY A 346 8.64 20.27 24.06
CA GLY A 346 9.10 19.21 23.15
C GLY A 346 9.69 19.75 21.85
N ILE A 347 9.08 20.79 21.26
CA ILE A 347 9.61 21.49 20.07
C ILE A 347 10.99 22.11 20.40
N ILE A 348 11.10 22.84 21.48
CA ILE A 348 12.36 23.51 21.88
C ILE A 348 13.48 22.50 22.07
N GLU A 349 13.21 21.41 22.75
CA GLU A 349 14.22 20.37 22.99
C GLU A 349 14.60 19.64 21.68
N ALA A 350 13.64 19.30 20.84
CA ALA A 350 13.89 18.71 19.54
C ALA A 350 14.75 19.63 18.64
N VAL A 351 14.44 20.94 18.61
CA VAL A 351 15.22 21.94 17.87
C VAL A 351 16.64 22.05 18.40
N LYS A 352 16.82 22.06 19.72
CA LYS A 352 18.16 22.10 20.36
C LYS A 352 18.95 20.83 20.09
N GLU A 353 18.33 19.66 20.24
CA GLU A 353 18.97 18.37 20.05
C GLU A 353 19.37 18.12 18.58
N THR A 354 18.53 18.53 17.65
CA THR A 354 18.78 18.36 16.22
C THR A 354 19.61 19.46 15.58
N GLY A 355 19.78 20.60 16.27
CA GLY A 355 20.48 21.76 15.72
C GLY A 355 19.76 22.35 14.50
N LEU A 356 18.44 22.37 14.49
CA LEU A 356 17.59 22.81 13.36
C LEU A 356 18.02 24.19 12.82
N LYS A 357 18.28 24.27 11.52
CA LYS A 357 18.61 25.50 10.78
C LYS A 357 17.54 25.90 9.76
N LEU A 358 16.53 25.06 9.58
CA LEU A 358 15.44 25.34 8.66
C LEU A 358 14.44 26.32 9.27
N PRO A 359 13.73 27.11 8.43
CA PRO A 359 12.61 27.92 8.89
C PRO A 359 11.58 27.05 9.63
N LEU A 360 11.18 27.51 10.80
CA LEU A 360 10.18 26.87 11.65
C LEU A 360 9.05 27.85 11.95
N VAL A 361 7.86 27.51 11.51
CA VAL A 361 6.63 28.24 11.87
C VAL A 361 5.82 27.37 12.81
N VAL A 362 5.36 27.93 13.92
CA VAL A 362 4.58 27.20 14.93
C VAL A 362 3.27 27.92 15.17
N ARG A 363 2.17 27.24 14.98
CA ARG A 363 0.83 27.66 15.38
C ARG A 363 0.36 26.76 16.52
N LEU A 364 0.06 27.37 17.64
CA LEU A 364 -0.56 26.74 18.80
C LEU A 364 -1.92 27.34 19.06
N GLU A 365 -2.91 26.51 19.36
CA GLU A 365 -4.25 26.89 19.75
C GLU A 365 -4.83 25.89 20.75
N GLY A 366 -5.72 26.36 21.64
CA GLY A 366 -6.43 25.51 22.61
C GLY A 366 -5.84 25.59 24.01
N ASN A 367 -5.77 24.44 24.69
CA ASN A 367 -5.40 24.35 26.10
C ASN A 367 -3.98 24.85 26.37
N ASN A 368 -3.81 25.73 27.36
CA ASN A 368 -2.54 26.34 27.77
C ASN A 368 -1.76 27.06 26.65
N VAL A 369 -2.47 27.59 25.65
CA VAL A 369 -1.87 28.23 24.47
C VAL A 369 -0.97 29.42 24.84
N GLU A 370 -1.38 30.28 25.77
CA GLU A 370 -0.60 31.44 26.18
C GLU A 370 0.72 31.04 26.87
N ALA A 371 0.68 30.01 27.71
CA ALA A 371 1.89 29.45 28.32
C ALA A 371 2.81 28.84 27.26
N GLY A 372 2.28 28.11 26.30
CA GLY A 372 3.04 27.52 25.19
C GLY A 372 3.71 28.59 24.32
N LYS A 373 2.98 29.65 23.95
CA LYS A 373 3.54 30.79 23.18
C LYS A 373 4.64 31.51 23.97
N ALA A 374 4.43 31.76 25.27
CA ALA A 374 5.43 32.36 26.13
C ALA A 374 6.71 31.51 26.23
N THR A 375 6.56 30.20 26.37
CA THR A 375 7.68 29.24 26.41
C THR A 375 8.46 29.24 25.09
N LEU A 376 7.80 29.24 23.94
CA LEU A 376 8.47 29.36 22.63
C LEU A 376 9.21 30.70 22.50
N ALA A 377 8.59 31.81 22.87
CA ALA A 377 9.21 33.15 22.82
C ALA A 377 10.46 33.27 23.73
N ALA A 378 10.41 32.68 24.92
CA ALA A 378 11.54 32.69 25.87
C ALA A 378 12.69 31.73 25.48
N SER A 379 12.50 30.85 24.49
CA SER A 379 13.48 29.82 24.14
C SER A 379 14.78 30.32 23.51
N GLY A 380 14.78 31.55 22.98
CA GLY A 380 15.90 32.13 22.23
C GLY A 380 16.09 31.52 20.83
N LEU A 381 15.19 30.69 20.39
CA LEU A 381 15.21 30.04 19.06
C LEU A 381 14.52 30.92 18.02
N THR A 382 14.95 30.80 16.75
CA THR A 382 14.33 31.49 15.61
C THR A 382 13.06 30.76 15.21
N ILE A 383 11.97 30.95 15.96
CA ILE A 383 10.66 30.38 15.72
C ILE A 383 9.70 31.50 15.33
N VAL A 384 8.98 31.33 14.24
CA VAL A 384 7.96 32.27 13.77
C VAL A 384 6.59 31.78 14.24
N SER A 385 5.86 32.64 14.98
CA SER A 385 4.52 32.31 15.45
C SER A 385 3.48 32.54 14.35
N GLY A 386 2.55 31.60 14.20
CA GLY A 386 1.34 31.74 13.38
C GLY A 386 0.12 32.03 14.25
N ASP A 387 -0.67 33.05 13.86
CA ASP A 387 -1.88 33.45 14.59
C ASP A 387 -3.13 32.67 14.13
N SER A 388 -3.13 32.22 12.89
CA SER A 388 -4.14 31.33 12.31
C SER A 388 -3.48 30.28 11.43
N MET A 389 -4.23 29.27 10.99
CA MET A 389 -3.74 28.26 10.06
C MET A 389 -3.33 28.89 8.72
N ALA A 390 -4.10 29.85 8.22
CA ALA A 390 -3.79 30.56 6.99
C ALA A 390 -2.54 31.43 7.12
N ASP A 391 -2.40 32.17 8.22
CA ASP A 391 -1.22 33.01 8.52
C ASP A 391 0.04 32.16 8.64
N ALA A 392 -0.05 31.02 9.35
CA ALA A 392 1.07 30.10 9.50
C ALA A 392 1.52 29.50 8.17
N ALA A 393 0.57 29.08 7.31
CA ALA A 393 0.86 28.56 5.98
C ALA A 393 1.50 29.60 5.07
N GLN A 394 0.96 30.84 5.04
CA GLN A 394 1.55 31.94 4.27
C GLN A 394 3.00 32.24 4.71
N LYS A 395 3.23 32.29 6.03
CA LYS A 395 4.57 32.54 6.60
C LYS A 395 5.57 31.48 6.18
N ILE A 396 5.23 30.19 6.33
CA ILE A 396 6.18 29.11 5.95
C ILE A 396 6.44 29.08 4.46
N VAL A 397 5.40 29.22 3.61
CA VAL A 397 5.56 29.27 2.14
C VAL A 397 6.47 30.42 1.73
N LYS A 398 6.26 31.63 2.32
CA LYS A 398 7.12 32.79 2.06
C LYS A 398 8.57 32.54 2.47
N LEU A 399 8.80 31.93 3.63
CA LEU A 399 10.17 31.66 4.13
C LEU A 399 10.90 30.61 3.29
N VAL A 400 10.19 29.61 2.77
CA VAL A 400 10.78 28.57 1.89
C VAL A 400 11.08 29.11 0.52
N ASN A 401 10.21 29.98 -0.04
CA ASN A 401 10.37 30.56 -1.37
C ASN A 401 11.37 31.73 -1.40
N ALA A 402 11.74 32.30 -0.26
CA ALA A 402 12.70 33.41 -0.16
C ALA A 402 14.18 32.97 -0.22
N LYS A 403 14.43 31.66 -0.24
CA LYS A 403 15.76 31.03 -0.40
C LYS A 403 15.92 30.46 -1.80
#